data_88c810ba89986ca0d3f2eda2d988f161
#
_entry.id   88c810ba89986ca0d3f2eda2d988f161
#
_cell.length_a   1.000
_cell.length_b   1.000
_cell.length_c   1.000
_cell.angle_alpha   90.00
_cell.angle_beta   90.00
_cell.angle_gamma   90.00
#
_symmetry.space_group_name_H-M   'P 1'
#
loop_
_entity.id
_entity.type
_entity.pdbx_description
1 polymer ?
#
loop_
_entity_poly.entity_id
_entity_poly.type
_entity_poly.pdbx_seq_one_letter_code
_entity_poly.pdbx_strand_id
1 'polypeptide(L)'
;MIYNLLTHSEIMLEIGKNLRLIRVGLGIRQEDLSRLSGASLQAIKNLENGGNVEFITFIRVTKALGLGSSIWDACQPQAQTLDEIERIEAARTQHSRVRIRS
;
A
#
# COMPACT_ATOMS: atom_id res chain seq x y z
N MET A 1 17.90 7.83 -6.78
CA MET A 1 16.65 8.44 -6.34
C MET A 1 16.70 8.71 -4.85
N ILE A 2 16.06 9.79 -4.43
CA ILE A 2 15.99 10.17 -3.02
C ILE A 2 15.44 9.02 -2.15
N TYR A 3 14.44 8.30 -2.65
CA TYR A 3 13.84 7.17 -1.92
C TYR A 3 14.86 6.17 -1.40
N ASN A 4 15.86 5.85 -2.23
CA ASN A 4 16.88 4.85 -1.86
C ASN A 4 17.86 5.36 -0.80
N LEU A 5 17.87 6.69 -0.55
CA LEU A 5 18.73 7.29 0.46
C LEU A 5 18.05 7.41 1.82
N LEU A 6 16.74 7.14 1.88
CA LEU A 6 15.97 7.26 3.11
C LEU A 6 16.01 5.96 3.91
N THR A 7 15.98 6.08 5.23
CA THR A 7 15.78 4.92 6.10
C THR A 7 14.32 4.45 6.02
N HIS A 8 14.06 3.24 6.46
CA HIS A 8 12.69 2.73 6.51
C HIS A 8 11.78 3.62 7.34
N SER A 9 12.28 4.11 8.48
CA SER A 9 11.51 5.01 9.35
C SER A 9 11.21 6.34 8.67
N GLU A 10 12.17 6.87 7.92
CA GLU A 10 11.97 8.10 7.17
C GLU A 10 10.93 7.92 6.07
N ILE A 11 10.96 6.78 5.37
CA ILE A 11 9.97 6.46 4.35
C ILE A 11 8.58 6.36 4.97
N MET A 12 8.45 5.66 6.10
CA MET A 12 7.17 5.52 6.80
C MET A 12 6.62 6.88 7.23
N LEU A 13 7.49 7.74 7.74
CA LEU A 13 7.10 9.09 8.15
C LEU A 13 6.59 9.91 6.96
N GLU A 14 7.29 9.87 5.84
CA GLU A 14 6.90 10.61 4.63
C GLU A 14 5.60 10.07 4.04
N ILE A 15 5.43 8.75 4.01
CA ILE A 15 4.18 8.14 3.56
C ILE A 15 3.04 8.61 4.45
N GLY A 16 3.22 8.56 5.76
CA GLY A 16 2.19 8.99 6.71
C GLY A 16 1.80 10.45 6.51
N LYS A 17 2.78 11.32 6.34
CA LYS A 17 2.54 12.74 6.04
C LYS A 17 1.73 12.92 4.75
N ASN A 18 2.10 12.18 3.72
CA ASN A 18 1.42 12.28 2.43
C ASN A 18 -0.02 11.77 2.50
N LEU A 19 -0.26 10.67 3.22
CA LEU A 19 -1.61 10.17 3.42
C LEU A 19 -2.48 11.20 4.16
N ARG A 20 -1.90 11.87 5.15
CA ARG A 20 -2.60 12.94 5.86
C ARG A 20 -2.94 14.09 4.90
N LEU A 21 -2.00 14.50 4.06
CA LEU A 21 -2.24 15.57 3.09
C LEU A 21 -3.35 15.20 2.10
N ILE A 22 -3.36 13.97 1.63
CA ILE A 22 -4.42 13.47 0.76
C ILE A 22 -5.76 13.53 1.47
N ARG A 23 -5.82 13.06 2.71
CA ARG A 23 -7.05 13.10 3.52
C ARG A 23 -7.55 14.52 3.70
N VAL A 24 -6.64 15.44 4.08
CA VAL A 24 -6.99 16.86 4.28
C VAL A 24 -7.47 17.48 2.97
N GLY A 25 -6.80 17.13 1.86
CA GLY A 25 -7.20 17.60 0.54
C GLY A 25 -8.59 17.14 0.12
N LEU A 26 -9.03 15.98 0.61
CA LEU A 26 -10.39 15.49 0.39
C LEU A 26 -11.41 16.11 1.32
N GLY A 27 -10.97 16.93 2.29
CA GLY A 27 -11.86 17.61 3.22
C GLY A 27 -12.44 16.70 4.30
N ILE A 28 -11.83 15.56 4.57
CA ILE A 28 -12.33 14.62 5.59
C ILE A 28 -11.43 14.59 6.82
N ARG A 29 -12.04 14.35 7.97
CA ARG A 29 -11.33 14.25 9.24
C ARG A 29 -10.87 12.81 9.46
N GLN A 30 -10.01 12.61 10.45
CA GLN A 30 -9.55 11.26 10.80
C GLN A 30 -10.73 10.35 11.18
N GLU A 31 -11.73 10.88 11.88
CA GLU A 31 -12.93 10.13 12.25
C GLU A 31 -13.72 9.67 11.03
N ASP A 32 -13.80 10.53 10.02
CA ASP A 32 -14.47 10.18 8.76
C ASP A 32 -13.72 9.05 8.04
N LEU A 33 -12.41 9.16 8.00
CA LEU A 33 -11.57 8.13 7.39
C LEU A 33 -11.69 6.81 8.14
N SER A 34 -11.80 6.85 9.46
CA SER A 34 -12.03 5.64 10.26
C SER A 34 -13.32 4.94 9.83
N ARG A 35 -14.41 5.68 9.68
CA ARG A 35 -15.68 5.11 9.23
C ARG A 35 -15.61 4.56 7.82
N LEU A 36 -15.00 5.31 6.91
CA LEU A 36 -14.93 4.94 5.50
C LEU A 36 -14.02 3.73 5.26
N SER A 37 -12.94 3.64 6.01
CA SER A 37 -11.92 2.60 5.79
C SER A 37 -12.16 1.33 6.61
N GLY A 38 -12.85 1.45 7.73
CA GLY A 38 -12.95 0.37 8.70
C GLY A 38 -11.73 0.24 9.60
N ALA A 39 -10.74 1.12 9.45
CA ALA A 39 -9.58 1.16 10.35
C ALA A 39 -9.94 1.94 11.61
N SER A 40 -9.33 1.58 12.74
CA SER A 40 -9.56 2.32 13.98
C SER A 40 -8.96 3.72 13.90
N LEU A 41 -9.54 4.66 14.66
CA LEU A 41 -9.03 6.02 14.73
C LEU A 41 -7.58 6.03 15.22
N GLN A 42 -7.27 5.21 16.20
CA GLN A 42 -5.90 5.12 16.73
C GLN A 42 -4.91 4.61 15.67
N ALA A 43 -5.33 3.63 14.86
CA ALA A 43 -4.47 3.11 13.79
C ALA A 43 -4.22 4.19 12.72
N ILE A 44 -5.22 5.00 12.40
CA ILE A 44 -5.06 6.10 11.45
C ILE A 44 -4.07 7.14 11.99
N LYS A 45 -4.22 7.53 13.25
CA LYS A 45 -3.30 8.47 13.89
C LYS A 45 -1.87 7.93 13.87
N ASN A 46 -1.71 6.64 14.19
CA ASN A 46 -0.41 5.99 14.18
C ASN A 46 0.21 5.98 12.78
N LEU A 47 -0.58 5.63 11.77
CA LEU A 47 -0.14 5.60 10.38
C LEU A 47 0.30 6.99 9.90
N GLU A 48 -0.50 8.01 10.17
CA GLU A 48 -0.20 9.39 9.74
C GLU A 48 1.03 9.95 10.45
N ASN A 49 1.37 9.44 11.61
CA ASN A 49 2.56 9.82 12.35
C ASN A 49 3.78 8.96 12.01
N GLY A 50 3.68 8.11 11.01
CA GLY A 50 4.81 7.28 10.57
C GLY A 50 5.04 6.04 11.41
N GLY A 51 4.07 5.66 12.25
CA GLY A 51 4.15 4.46 13.07
C GLY A 51 3.84 3.20 12.29
N ASN A 52 4.14 2.07 12.89
CA ASN A 52 3.87 0.78 12.31
C ASN A 52 2.41 0.40 12.50
N VAL A 53 1.79 -0.11 11.45
CA VAL A 53 0.41 -0.61 11.49
C VAL A 53 0.35 -1.96 10.80
N GLU A 54 -0.70 -2.72 11.03
CA GLU A 54 -0.92 -3.95 10.30
C GLU A 54 -1.10 -3.65 8.81
N PHE A 55 -0.62 -4.54 7.97
CA PHE A 55 -0.70 -4.35 6.52
C PHE A 55 -2.14 -4.14 6.06
N ILE A 56 -3.09 -4.88 6.63
CA ILE A 56 -4.49 -4.71 6.24
C ILE A 56 -5.01 -3.31 6.55
N THR A 57 -4.54 -2.70 7.64
CA THR A 57 -4.88 -1.32 7.98
C THR A 57 -4.41 -0.36 6.89
N PHE A 58 -3.17 -0.53 6.43
CA PHE A 58 -2.62 0.27 5.34
C PHE A 58 -3.47 0.13 4.08
N ILE A 59 -3.84 -1.11 3.72
CA ILE A 59 -4.68 -1.37 2.55
C ILE A 59 -6.06 -0.70 2.70
N ARG A 60 -6.68 -0.83 3.86
CA ARG A 60 -7.99 -0.21 4.12
C ARG A 60 -7.94 1.31 3.95
N VAL A 61 -6.92 1.93 4.52
CA VAL A 61 -6.79 3.39 4.49
C VAL A 61 -6.49 3.88 3.07
N THR A 62 -5.54 3.27 2.38
CA THR A 62 -5.18 3.69 1.02
C THR A 62 -6.33 3.48 0.05
N LYS A 63 -7.09 2.40 0.21
CA LYS A 63 -8.29 2.16 -0.61
C LYS A 63 -9.32 3.27 -0.39
N ALA A 64 -9.58 3.62 0.87
CA ALA A 64 -10.55 4.67 1.20
C ALA A 64 -10.11 6.04 0.68
N LEU A 65 -8.81 6.28 0.58
CA LEU A 65 -8.27 7.54 0.05
C LEU A 65 -8.16 7.55 -1.48
N GLY A 66 -8.59 6.49 -2.15
CA GLY A 66 -8.56 6.43 -3.61
C GLY A 66 -7.22 6.01 -4.20
N LEU A 67 -6.34 5.43 -3.39
CA LEU A 67 -5.00 5.01 -3.82
C LEU A 67 -4.90 3.53 -4.16
N GLY A 68 -6.04 2.81 -4.12
CA GLY A 68 -6.03 1.36 -4.29
C GLY A 68 -5.41 0.91 -5.60
N SER A 69 -5.77 1.55 -6.72
CA SER A 69 -5.21 1.17 -8.01
C SER A 69 -3.71 1.48 -8.11
N SER A 70 -3.26 2.57 -7.50
CA SER A 70 -1.83 2.92 -7.48
C SER A 70 -1.01 1.88 -6.72
N ILE A 71 -1.50 1.42 -5.58
CA ILE A 71 -0.85 0.38 -4.79
C ILE A 71 -0.83 -0.94 -5.58
N TRP A 72 -1.96 -1.29 -6.18
CA TRP A 72 -2.08 -2.50 -7.01
C TRP A 72 -1.06 -2.47 -8.15
N ASP A 73 -1.01 -1.36 -8.89
CA ASP A 73 -0.11 -1.22 -10.03
C ASP A 73 1.37 -1.27 -9.61
N ALA A 74 1.71 -0.63 -8.49
CA ALA A 74 3.08 -0.62 -7.98
C ALA A 74 3.57 -2.02 -7.62
N CYS A 75 2.65 -2.92 -7.25
CA CYS A 75 3.01 -4.27 -6.83
C CYS A 75 2.88 -5.31 -7.94
N GLN A 76 2.65 -4.87 -9.18
CA GLN A 76 2.65 -5.79 -10.32
C GLN A 76 4.08 -6.11 -10.73
N PRO A 77 4.34 -7.34 -11.19
CA PRO A 77 5.67 -7.67 -11.70
C PRO A 77 6.05 -6.77 -12.87
N GLN A 78 7.30 -6.29 -12.83
CA GLN A 78 7.84 -5.38 -13.84
C GLN A 78 9.01 -6.07 -14.52
N ALA A 79 8.73 -6.77 -15.62
CA ALA A 79 9.77 -7.48 -16.36
C ALA A 79 10.50 -6.53 -17.29
N GLN A 80 11.82 -6.57 -17.29
CA GLN A 80 12.67 -5.75 -18.15
C GLN A 80 13.45 -6.56 -19.18
N THR A 81 13.53 -7.88 -18.99
CA THR A 81 14.24 -8.78 -19.91
C THR A 81 13.34 -9.95 -20.27
N LEU A 82 13.66 -10.61 -21.39
CA LEU A 82 12.95 -11.81 -21.82
C LEU A 82 13.05 -12.93 -20.78
N ASP A 83 14.21 -13.09 -20.17
CA ASP A 83 14.40 -14.10 -19.12
C ASP A 83 13.50 -13.84 -17.92
N GLU A 84 13.35 -12.58 -17.52
CA GLU A 84 12.43 -12.20 -16.43
C GLU A 84 10.98 -12.53 -16.79
N ILE A 85 10.57 -12.21 -18.02
CA ILE A 85 9.22 -12.52 -18.51
C ILE A 85 8.95 -14.02 -18.41
N GLU A 86 9.89 -14.83 -18.89
CA GLU A 86 9.73 -16.27 -18.86
C GLU A 86 9.63 -16.82 -17.44
N ARG A 87 10.47 -16.33 -16.53
CA ARG A 87 10.42 -16.74 -15.13
C ARG A 87 9.13 -16.35 -14.44
N ILE A 88 8.63 -15.14 -14.70
CA ILE A 88 7.37 -14.67 -14.12
C ILE A 88 6.20 -15.50 -14.63
N GLU A 89 6.16 -15.78 -15.94
CA GLU A 89 5.09 -16.58 -16.51
C GLU A 89 5.10 -18.02 -15.98
N ALA A 90 6.26 -18.61 -15.84
CA ALA A 90 6.40 -19.95 -15.26
C ALA A 90 5.88 -19.97 -13.81
N ALA A 91 6.22 -18.95 -13.04
CA ALA A 91 5.77 -18.84 -11.65
C ALA A 91 4.26 -18.64 -11.56
N ARG A 92 3.66 -17.86 -12.46
CA ARG A 92 2.22 -17.66 -12.53
C ARG A 92 1.49 -18.97 -12.76
N THR A 93 1.95 -19.74 -13.74
CA THR A 93 1.35 -21.02 -14.11
C THR A 93 1.39 -21.97 -12.93
N GLN A 94 2.53 -22.08 -12.27
CA GLN A 94 2.71 -22.94 -11.11
C GLN A 94 1.79 -22.54 -9.95
N HIS A 95 1.71 -21.23 -9.68
CA HIS A 95 0.85 -20.72 -8.61
C HIS A 95 -0.62 -20.98 -8.90
N SER A 96 -1.06 -20.81 -10.14
CA SER A 96 -2.44 -21.10 -10.54
C SER A 96 -2.80 -22.57 -10.33
N ARG A 97 -1.89 -23.50 -10.63
CA ARG A 97 -2.09 -24.92 -10.41
C ARG A 97 -2.29 -25.23 -8.93
N VAL A 98 -1.48 -24.62 -8.08
CA VAL A 98 -1.59 -24.81 -6.63
C VAL A 98 -2.94 -24.31 -6.12
N ARG A 99 -3.41 -23.17 -6.59
CA ARG A 99 -4.71 -22.61 -6.19
C ARG A 99 -5.87 -23.48 -6.63
N ILE A 100 -5.81 -24.05 -7.80
CA ILE A 100 -6.87 -24.93 -8.32
C ILE A 100 -6.99 -26.18 -7.46
N ARG A 101 -5.88 -26.70 -6.93
CA ARG A 101 -5.87 -27.90 -6.11
C ARG A 101 -6.40 -27.67 -4.68
N SER A 102 -6.32 -26.47 -4.21
CA SER A 102 -6.79 -26.12 -2.87
C SER A 102 -8.27 -25.71 -2.90
#